data_1f1b03bbf1fdcb642f6466c3bcfd1353
#
_entry.id   1f1b03bbf1fdcb642f6466c3bcfd1353
#
_cell.length_a   1.000
_cell.length_b   1.000
_cell.length_c   1.000
_cell.angle_alpha   90.00
_cell.angle_beta   90.00
_cell.angle_gamma   90.00
#
_symmetry.space_group_name_H-M   'P 1'
#
loop_
_entity.id
_entity.type
_entity.pdbx_description
1 polymer ?
#
loop_
_entity_poly.entity_id
_entity_poly.type
_entity_poly.pdbx_seq_one_letter_code
_entity_poly.pdbx_strand_id
1 'polypeptide(L)'
;EPYRRQRQMCIRDRCREVTALAMQHLTDMRIREGAHLRDDLQVHLDAAAALREQIASRAPQVVEEYRLRLTERLARLPIEPVDPARLAQEVALMADKCAIDEELSRLESHIAQMHVYLDVSGETGKKMDFLIQEMNREANTIGSKCSDAQMAQNVVNLKSEIEKMREQIQNAV
;
A
#
# COMPACT_ATOMS: atom_id res chain seq x y z
N GLU A 1 -28.97 -12.04 59.32
CA GLU A 1 -27.89 -12.73 58.54
C GLU A 1 -28.37 -13.32 57.21
N PRO A 2 -29.46 -14.12 57.09
CA PRO A 2 -29.86 -14.70 55.81
C PRO A 2 -30.32 -13.65 54.79
N TYR A 3 -31.02 -12.60 55.19
CA TYR A 3 -31.48 -11.52 54.34
C TYR A 3 -30.35 -10.68 53.68
N ARG A 4 -29.23 -10.50 54.39
CA ARG A 4 -28.04 -9.80 53.89
C ARG A 4 -27.31 -10.64 52.84
N ARG A 5 -27.21 -11.96 53.03
CA ARG A 5 -26.60 -12.88 52.08
C ARG A 5 -27.42 -12.98 50.79
N GLN A 6 -28.77 -13.07 50.92
CA GLN A 6 -29.67 -13.13 49.77
C GLN A 6 -29.60 -11.83 48.92
N ARG A 7 -29.52 -10.67 49.56
CA ARG A 7 -29.37 -9.36 48.89
C ARG A 7 -28.05 -9.23 48.17
N GLN A 8 -26.98 -9.69 48.77
CA GLN A 8 -25.64 -9.72 48.15
C GLN A 8 -25.60 -10.69 46.94
N MET A 9 -26.27 -11.82 47.03
CA MET A 9 -26.37 -12.77 45.90
C MET A 9 -27.14 -12.16 44.73
N CYS A 10 -28.29 -11.51 44.97
CA CYS A 10 -29.05 -10.82 43.93
C CYS A 10 -28.27 -9.68 43.25
N ILE A 11 -27.50 -8.90 44.00
CA ILE A 11 -26.65 -7.82 43.44
C ILE A 11 -25.55 -8.42 42.55
N ARG A 12 -24.88 -9.46 43.01
CA ARG A 12 -23.80 -10.13 42.27
C ARG A 12 -24.33 -10.75 40.98
N ASP A 13 -25.51 -11.36 41.01
CA ASP A 13 -26.08 -12.00 39.82
C ASP A 13 -26.54 -10.94 38.81
N ARG A 14 -27.11 -9.82 39.22
CA ARG A 14 -27.43 -8.67 38.36
C ARG A 14 -26.17 -8.05 37.76
N CYS A 15 -25.10 -7.88 38.54
CA CYS A 15 -23.83 -7.38 38.01
C CYS A 15 -23.25 -8.30 36.93
N ARG A 16 -23.31 -9.62 37.15
CA ARG A 16 -22.85 -10.61 36.14
C ARG A 16 -23.68 -10.53 34.86
N GLU A 17 -25.00 -10.47 34.98
CA GLU A 17 -25.90 -10.35 33.84
C GLU A 17 -25.63 -9.07 33.03
N VAL A 18 -25.54 -7.93 33.67
CA VAL A 18 -25.25 -6.64 33.00
C VAL A 18 -23.85 -6.66 32.37
N THR A 19 -22.85 -7.23 33.06
CA THR A 19 -21.50 -7.36 32.49
C THR A 19 -21.48 -8.28 31.26
N ALA A 20 -22.19 -9.41 31.32
CA ALA A 20 -22.29 -10.33 30.17
C ALA A 20 -22.97 -9.67 28.96
N LEU A 21 -24.07 -8.94 29.18
CA LEU A 21 -24.74 -8.18 28.13
C LEU A 21 -23.82 -7.08 27.56
N ALA A 22 -23.12 -6.33 28.39
CA ALA A 22 -22.19 -5.32 27.93
C ALA A 22 -21.04 -5.91 27.10
N MET A 23 -20.49 -7.04 27.52
CA MET A 23 -19.45 -7.76 26.77
C MET A 23 -19.96 -8.28 25.43
N GLN A 24 -21.20 -8.79 25.39
CA GLN A 24 -21.81 -9.22 24.14
C GLN A 24 -22.00 -8.04 23.17
N HIS A 25 -22.57 -6.93 23.63
CA HIS A 25 -22.72 -5.71 22.83
C HIS A 25 -21.39 -5.18 22.30
N LEU A 26 -20.35 -5.20 23.13
CA LEU A 26 -19.00 -4.79 22.72
C LEU A 26 -18.44 -5.71 21.64
N THR A 27 -18.62 -7.02 21.80
CA THR A 27 -18.17 -8.01 20.80
C THR A 27 -18.89 -7.82 19.48
N ASP A 28 -20.21 -7.66 19.49
CA ASP A 28 -21.04 -7.43 18.30
C ASP A 28 -20.67 -6.12 17.59
N MET A 29 -20.34 -5.07 18.35
CA MET A 29 -19.86 -3.80 17.82
C MET A 29 -18.49 -3.96 17.15
N ARG A 30 -17.53 -4.62 17.81
CA ARG A 30 -16.19 -4.89 17.27
C ARG A 30 -16.22 -5.73 15.99
N ILE A 31 -17.11 -6.72 15.91
CA ILE A 31 -17.28 -7.52 14.69
C ILE A 31 -17.77 -6.67 13.52
N ARG A 32 -18.75 -5.80 13.76
CA ARG A 32 -19.28 -4.91 12.71
C ARG A 32 -18.24 -3.88 12.26
N GLU A 33 -17.55 -3.25 13.20
CA GLU A 33 -16.53 -2.26 12.92
C GLU A 33 -15.33 -2.89 12.18
N GLY A 34 -14.92 -4.10 12.59
CA GLY A 34 -13.87 -4.86 11.90
C GLY A 34 -14.24 -5.23 10.46
N ALA A 35 -15.51 -5.56 10.20
CA ALA A 35 -15.99 -5.82 8.84
C ALA A 35 -15.92 -4.55 7.96
N HIS A 36 -16.37 -3.40 8.45
CA HIS A 36 -16.27 -2.13 7.74
C HIS A 36 -14.82 -1.74 7.47
N LEU A 37 -13.95 -1.87 8.48
CA LEU A 37 -12.53 -1.59 8.33
C LEU A 37 -11.87 -2.49 7.27
N ARG A 38 -12.22 -3.77 7.23
CA ARG A 38 -11.73 -4.70 6.21
C ARG A 38 -12.14 -4.25 4.80
N ASP A 39 -13.41 -3.90 4.63
CA ASP A 39 -13.95 -3.48 3.34
C ASP A 39 -13.29 -2.17 2.87
N ASP A 40 -13.07 -1.20 3.75
CA ASP A 40 -12.36 0.04 3.46
C ASP A 40 -10.90 -0.22 3.08
N LEU A 41 -10.18 -1.06 3.83
CA LEU A 41 -8.80 -1.44 3.53
C LEU A 41 -8.70 -2.14 2.18
N GLN A 42 -9.67 -2.99 1.83
CA GLN A 42 -9.73 -3.67 0.54
C GLN A 42 -9.80 -2.66 -0.62
N VAL A 43 -10.65 -1.63 -0.51
CA VAL A 43 -10.79 -0.59 -1.54
C VAL A 43 -9.46 0.15 -1.77
N HIS A 44 -8.77 0.53 -0.70
CA HIS A 44 -7.48 1.21 -0.81
C HIS A 44 -6.37 0.31 -1.34
N LEU A 45 -6.41 -0.98 -0.99
CA LEU A 45 -5.45 -1.96 -1.48
C LEU A 45 -5.62 -2.23 -2.97
N ASP A 46 -6.86 -2.35 -3.45
CA ASP A 46 -7.19 -2.49 -4.87
C ASP A 46 -6.78 -1.24 -5.67
N ALA A 47 -6.98 -0.05 -5.10
CA ALA A 47 -6.51 1.20 -5.70
C ALA A 47 -4.97 1.25 -5.78
N ALA A 48 -4.26 0.80 -4.76
CA ALA A 48 -2.80 0.70 -4.76
C ALA A 48 -2.29 -0.29 -5.82
N ALA A 49 -2.97 -1.44 -5.98
CA ALA A 49 -2.66 -2.43 -7.02
C ALA A 49 -2.85 -1.85 -8.43
N ALA A 50 -3.94 -1.12 -8.67
CA ALA A 50 -4.20 -0.47 -9.95
C ALA A 50 -3.15 0.62 -10.28
N LEU A 51 -2.73 1.40 -9.29
CA LEU A 51 -1.67 2.41 -9.46
C LEU A 51 -0.31 1.77 -9.74
N ARG A 52 0.02 0.67 -9.06
CA ARG A 52 1.21 -0.14 -9.35
C ARG A 52 1.23 -0.59 -10.81
N GLU A 53 0.11 -1.09 -11.33
CA GLU A 53 -0.01 -1.55 -12.71
C GLU A 53 0.16 -0.41 -13.72
N GLN A 54 -0.41 0.77 -13.42
CA GLN A 54 -0.20 1.96 -14.27
C GLN A 54 1.27 2.38 -14.30
N ILE A 55 1.98 2.32 -13.18
CA ILE A 55 3.41 2.60 -13.13
C ILE A 55 4.19 1.56 -13.94
N ALA A 56 3.90 0.27 -13.79
CA ALA A 56 4.54 -0.81 -14.51
C ALA A 56 4.36 -0.70 -16.03
N SER A 57 3.17 -0.35 -16.48
CA SER A 57 2.89 -0.17 -17.92
C SER A 57 3.55 1.09 -18.52
N ARG A 58 3.74 2.14 -17.71
CA ARG A 58 4.36 3.40 -18.15
C ARG A 58 5.90 3.32 -18.22
N ALA A 59 6.54 2.59 -17.33
CA ALA A 59 7.99 2.54 -17.20
C ALA A 59 8.75 2.26 -18.52
N PRO A 60 8.41 1.22 -19.33
CA PRO A 60 9.08 0.96 -20.58
C PRO A 60 8.86 2.07 -21.63
N GLN A 61 7.70 2.75 -21.59
CA GLN A 61 7.39 3.85 -22.51
C GLN A 61 8.30 5.06 -22.27
N VAL A 62 8.63 5.35 -21.00
CA VAL A 62 9.52 6.46 -20.63
C VAL A 62 10.91 6.29 -21.24
N VAL A 63 11.46 5.08 -21.22
CA VAL A 63 12.75 4.76 -21.81
C VAL A 63 12.71 4.95 -23.34
N GLU A 64 11.67 4.46 -24.01
CA GLU A 64 11.50 4.60 -25.44
C GLU A 64 11.31 6.07 -25.87
N GLU A 65 10.51 6.83 -25.15
CA GLU A 65 10.35 8.27 -25.37
C GLU A 65 11.67 9.04 -25.19
N TYR A 66 12.47 8.63 -24.20
CA TYR A 66 13.81 9.18 -24.00
C TYR A 66 14.69 8.91 -25.21
N ARG A 67 14.71 7.67 -25.70
CA ARG A 67 15.46 7.28 -26.90
C ARG A 67 15.10 8.13 -28.11
N LEU A 68 13.80 8.29 -28.36
CA LEU A 68 13.30 9.11 -29.50
C LEU A 68 13.72 10.57 -29.35
N ARG A 69 13.47 11.18 -28.19
CA ARG A 69 13.85 12.58 -27.92
C ARG A 69 15.35 12.83 -28.06
N LEU A 70 16.18 11.89 -27.61
CA LEU A 70 17.64 11.99 -27.72
C LEU A 70 18.05 11.93 -29.18
N THR A 71 17.52 10.99 -29.97
CA THR A 71 17.77 10.85 -31.41
C THR A 71 17.41 12.12 -32.18
N GLU A 72 16.21 12.67 -31.94
CA GLU A 72 15.77 13.92 -32.57
C GLU A 72 16.66 15.11 -32.21
N ARG A 73 17.06 15.21 -30.93
CA ARG A 73 17.93 16.31 -30.47
C ARG A 73 19.30 16.24 -31.15
N LEU A 74 19.87 15.04 -31.27
CA LEU A 74 21.16 14.82 -31.95
C LEU A 74 21.09 15.17 -33.42
N ALA A 75 20.00 14.82 -34.10
CA ALA A 75 19.79 15.14 -35.51
C ALA A 75 19.71 16.65 -35.81
N ARG A 76 19.37 17.47 -34.82
CA ARG A 76 19.30 18.95 -34.95
C ARG A 76 20.60 19.67 -34.68
N LEU A 77 21.60 18.97 -34.14
CA LEU A 77 22.88 19.57 -33.84
C LEU A 77 23.79 19.56 -35.07
N PRO A 78 24.61 20.62 -35.33
CA PRO A 78 25.55 20.68 -36.43
C PRO A 78 26.84 19.91 -36.10
N ILE A 79 26.69 18.60 -35.85
CA ILE A 79 27.80 17.68 -35.49
C ILE A 79 27.82 16.51 -36.48
N GLU A 80 28.94 15.81 -36.55
CA GLU A 80 28.98 14.53 -37.26
C GLU A 80 27.97 13.53 -36.70
N PRO A 81 27.46 12.61 -37.51
CA PRO A 81 26.55 11.58 -37.04
C PRO A 81 27.13 10.81 -35.86
N VAL A 82 26.35 10.73 -34.77
CA VAL A 82 26.76 9.98 -33.58
C VAL A 82 26.70 8.49 -33.87
N ASP A 83 27.74 7.78 -33.44
CA ASP A 83 27.82 6.32 -33.53
C ASP A 83 26.54 5.67 -32.86
N PRO A 84 25.80 4.82 -33.58
CA PRO A 84 24.64 4.11 -33.02
C PRO A 84 24.93 3.33 -31.73
N ALA A 85 26.16 2.78 -31.60
CA ALA A 85 26.57 2.07 -30.41
C ALA A 85 26.63 3.00 -29.18
N ARG A 86 27.08 4.24 -29.37
CA ARG A 86 27.13 5.25 -28.29
C ARG A 86 25.74 5.71 -27.87
N LEU A 87 24.84 5.89 -28.85
CA LEU A 87 23.43 6.19 -28.56
C LEU A 87 22.76 5.05 -27.76
N ALA A 88 22.98 3.79 -28.18
CA ALA A 88 22.46 2.63 -27.46
C ALA A 88 22.98 2.53 -26.03
N GLN A 89 24.26 2.85 -25.80
CA GLN A 89 24.85 2.88 -24.47
C GLN A 89 24.22 3.94 -23.54
N GLU A 90 23.95 5.15 -24.04
CA GLU A 90 23.29 6.20 -23.27
C GLU A 90 21.85 5.82 -22.92
N VAL A 91 21.12 5.18 -23.84
CA VAL A 91 19.77 4.69 -23.57
C VAL A 91 19.78 3.55 -22.52
N ALA A 92 20.75 2.65 -22.59
CA ALA A 92 20.91 1.58 -21.59
C ALA A 92 21.21 2.15 -20.19
N LEU A 93 22.10 3.13 -20.10
CA LEU A 93 22.40 3.81 -18.83
C LEU A 93 21.17 4.53 -18.24
N MET A 94 20.33 5.11 -19.10
CA MET A 94 19.08 5.71 -18.67
C MET A 94 18.08 4.66 -18.20
N ALA A 95 17.94 3.55 -18.92
CA ALA A 95 17.09 2.42 -18.55
C ALA A 95 17.49 1.86 -17.18
N ASP A 96 18.77 1.66 -16.93
CA ASP A 96 19.28 1.19 -15.63
C ASP A 96 18.96 2.16 -14.48
N LYS A 97 19.09 3.47 -14.72
CA LYS A 97 18.73 4.49 -13.71
C LYS A 97 17.24 4.50 -13.37
N CYS A 98 16.39 4.20 -14.33
CA CYS A 98 14.94 4.18 -14.18
C CYS A 98 14.38 2.77 -13.89
N ALA A 99 15.24 1.75 -13.75
CA ALA A 99 14.83 0.38 -13.46
C ALA A 99 14.14 0.30 -12.11
N ILE A 100 12.86 -0.13 -12.11
CA ILE A 100 11.99 -0.24 -10.94
C ILE A 100 11.32 -1.61 -10.82
N ASP A 101 11.77 -2.59 -11.61
CA ASP A 101 11.14 -3.91 -11.69
C ASP A 101 11.17 -4.64 -10.35
N GLU A 102 12.25 -4.49 -9.58
CA GLU A 102 12.39 -5.10 -8.27
C GLU A 102 11.41 -4.48 -7.26
N GLU A 103 11.30 -3.16 -7.23
CA GLU A 103 10.38 -2.43 -6.37
C GLU A 103 8.92 -2.76 -6.71
N LEU A 104 8.58 -2.85 -7.99
CA LEU A 104 7.24 -3.26 -8.46
C LEU A 104 6.90 -4.70 -8.05
N SER A 105 7.85 -5.63 -8.17
CA SER A 105 7.68 -7.02 -7.75
C SER A 105 7.51 -7.15 -6.24
N ARG A 106 8.29 -6.42 -5.45
CA ARG A 106 8.16 -6.38 -3.99
C ARG A 106 6.82 -5.79 -3.57
N LEU A 107 6.43 -4.66 -4.18
CA LEU A 107 5.14 -4.02 -3.91
C LEU A 107 3.96 -4.95 -4.20
N GLU A 108 4.01 -5.70 -5.31
CA GLU A 108 3.01 -6.73 -5.65
C GLU A 108 2.94 -7.82 -4.58
N SER A 109 4.10 -8.31 -4.13
CA SER A 109 4.18 -9.31 -3.07
C SER A 109 3.58 -8.81 -1.75
N HIS A 110 3.86 -7.54 -1.37
CA HIS A 110 3.30 -6.93 -0.16
C HIS A 110 1.79 -6.74 -0.26
N ILE A 111 1.27 -6.32 -1.42
CA ILE A 111 -0.17 -6.21 -1.68
C ILE A 111 -0.84 -7.58 -1.55
N ALA A 112 -0.29 -8.61 -2.17
CA ALA A 112 -0.82 -9.97 -2.07
C ALA A 112 -0.82 -10.48 -0.62
N GLN A 113 0.25 -10.22 0.14
CA GLN A 113 0.33 -10.61 1.54
C GLN A 113 -0.65 -9.83 2.42
N MET A 114 -0.92 -8.56 2.10
CA MET A 114 -1.93 -7.77 2.80
C MET A 114 -3.33 -8.34 2.60
N HIS A 115 -3.71 -8.77 1.39
CA HIS A 115 -4.97 -9.47 1.12
C HIS A 115 -5.12 -10.72 2.00
N VAL A 116 -4.05 -11.52 2.11
CA VAL A 116 -4.06 -12.70 2.98
C VAL A 116 -4.33 -12.32 4.45
N TYR A 117 -3.73 -11.23 4.94
CA TYR A 117 -3.94 -10.80 6.33
C TYR A 117 -5.34 -10.21 6.60
N LEU A 118 -6.00 -9.65 5.57
CA LEU A 118 -7.38 -9.18 5.68
C LEU A 118 -8.39 -10.33 5.83
N ASP A 119 -8.05 -11.52 5.31
CA ASP A 119 -8.93 -12.70 5.35
C ASP A 119 -8.69 -13.61 6.55
N VAL A 120 -7.56 -13.45 7.26
CA VAL A 120 -7.21 -14.28 8.40
C VAL A 120 -7.75 -13.69 9.69
N SER A 121 -8.45 -14.52 10.48
CA SER A 121 -8.88 -14.16 11.83
C SER A 121 -7.70 -14.16 12.80
N GLY A 122 -7.53 -13.08 13.58
CA GLY A 122 -6.50 -13.01 14.62
C GLY A 122 -5.80 -11.65 14.71
N GLU A 123 -4.77 -11.58 15.53
CA GLU A 123 -3.98 -10.35 15.74
C GLU A 123 -3.01 -10.11 14.56
N THR A 124 -3.53 -9.58 13.46
CA THR A 124 -2.74 -9.28 12.25
C THR A 124 -2.26 -7.83 12.16
N GLY A 125 -2.76 -6.93 13.00
CA GLY A 125 -2.51 -5.48 12.92
C GLY A 125 -1.04 -5.10 12.85
N LYS A 126 -0.17 -5.66 13.72
CA LYS A 126 1.28 -5.41 13.67
C LYS A 126 1.96 -5.88 12.38
N LYS A 127 1.49 -6.99 11.81
CA LYS A 127 2.00 -7.52 10.55
C LYS A 127 1.58 -6.65 9.38
N MET A 128 0.35 -6.14 9.41
CA MET A 128 -0.17 -5.20 8.42
C MET A 128 0.56 -3.87 8.49
N ASP A 129 0.82 -3.32 9.68
CA ASP A 129 1.60 -2.09 9.86
C ASP A 129 3.02 -2.23 9.29
N PHE A 130 3.67 -3.38 9.51
CA PHE A 130 4.96 -3.69 8.90
C PHE A 130 4.88 -3.69 7.35
N LEU A 131 3.88 -4.35 6.76
CA LEU A 131 3.70 -4.36 5.30
C LEU A 131 3.45 -2.95 4.74
N ILE A 132 2.68 -2.12 5.43
CA ILE A 132 2.46 -0.71 5.06
C ILE A 132 3.80 0.07 5.01
N GLN A 133 4.67 -0.15 5.98
CA GLN A 133 6.00 0.48 6.00
C GLN A 133 6.85 0.04 4.81
N GLU A 134 6.86 -1.26 4.48
CA GLU A 134 7.58 -1.78 3.32
C GLU A 134 6.97 -1.26 2.00
N MET A 135 5.64 -1.25 1.86
CA MET A 135 4.98 -0.67 0.68
C MET A 135 5.34 0.81 0.49
N ASN A 136 5.40 1.58 1.57
CA ASN A 136 5.82 2.98 1.53
C ASN A 136 7.29 3.13 1.13
N ARG A 137 8.15 2.23 1.59
CA ARG A 137 9.56 2.18 1.20
C ARG A 137 9.72 1.93 -0.29
N GLU A 138 9.03 0.92 -0.85
CA GLU A 138 9.06 0.64 -2.28
C GLU A 138 8.51 1.81 -3.10
N ALA A 139 7.40 2.43 -2.68
CA ALA A 139 6.85 3.61 -3.32
C ALA A 139 7.82 4.80 -3.32
N ASN A 140 8.58 5.01 -2.23
CA ASN A 140 9.60 6.04 -2.15
C ASN A 140 10.75 5.77 -3.12
N THR A 141 11.21 4.53 -3.23
CA THR A 141 12.28 4.14 -4.15
C THR A 141 11.85 4.31 -5.60
N ILE A 142 10.64 3.87 -5.97
CA ILE A 142 10.05 4.11 -7.29
C ILE A 142 10.02 5.61 -7.59
N GLY A 143 9.54 6.43 -6.64
CA GLY A 143 9.49 7.88 -6.79
C GLY A 143 10.86 8.54 -6.99
N SER A 144 11.90 8.05 -6.34
CA SER A 144 13.27 8.58 -6.49
C SER A 144 13.91 8.25 -7.84
N LYS A 145 13.53 7.12 -8.45
CA LYS A 145 14.00 6.67 -9.77
C LYS A 145 13.15 7.22 -10.92
N CYS A 146 12.01 7.85 -10.59
CA CYS A 146 11.05 8.34 -11.57
C CYS A 146 11.53 9.63 -12.23
N SER A 147 11.54 9.66 -13.57
CA SER A 147 11.89 10.84 -14.39
C SER A 147 10.72 11.34 -15.26
N ASP A 148 9.53 10.80 -15.05
CA ASP A 148 8.32 11.08 -15.83
C ASP A 148 7.22 11.66 -14.94
N ALA A 149 6.57 12.71 -15.39
CA ALA A 149 5.56 13.43 -14.60
C ALA A 149 4.31 12.59 -14.31
N GLN A 150 3.89 11.74 -15.25
CA GLN A 150 2.73 10.87 -15.08
C GLN A 150 3.04 9.78 -14.05
N MET A 151 4.20 9.16 -14.14
CA MET A 151 4.64 8.19 -13.12
C MET A 151 4.77 8.84 -11.75
N ALA A 152 5.35 10.05 -11.66
CA ALA A 152 5.47 10.78 -10.40
C ALA A 152 4.09 11.03 -9.76
N GLN A 153 3.09 11.41 -10.56
CA GLN A 153 1.72 11.60 -10.06
C GLN A 153 1.11 10.28 -9.57
N ASN A 154 1.32 9.18 -10.28
CA ASN A 154 0.85 7.86 -9.85
C ASN A 154 1.52 7.42 -8.54
N VAL A 155 2.81 7.70 -8.35
CA VAL A 155 3.51 7.44 -7.09
C VAL A 155 2.96 8.27 -5.94
N VAL A 156 2.64 9.54 -6.17
CA VAL A 156 1.98 10.40 -5.15
C VAL A 156 0.63 9.82 -4.75
N ASN A 157 -0.18 9.41 -5.72
CA ASN A 157 -1.48 8.79 -5.45
C ASN A 157 -1.33 7.46 -4.71
N LEU A 158 -0.36 6.62 -5.12
CA LEU A 158 -0.04 5.36 -4.44
C LEU A 158 0.33 5.58 -2.97
N LYS A 159 1.19 6.55 -2.69
CA LYS A 159 1.55 6.91 -1.31
C LYS A 159 0.36 7.42 -0.50
N SER A 160 -0.56 8.14 -1.13
CA SER A 160 -1.81 8.58 -0.48
C SER A 160 -2.68 7.40 -0.08
N GLU A 161 -2.82 6.38 -0.96
CA GLU A 161 -3.60 5.18 -0.62
C GLU A 161 -2.93 4.36 0.49
N ILE A 162 -1.60 4.24 0.46
CA ILE A 162 -0.83 3.58 1.52
C ILE A 162 -1.00 4.29 2.88
N GLU A 163 -0.99 5.63 2.91
CA GLU A 163 -1.16 6.39 4.15
C GLU A 163 -2.58 6.28 4.71
N LYS A 164 -3.61 6.27 3.88
CA LYS A 164 -4.99 6.00 4.32
C LYS A 164 -5.12 4.63 4.98
N MET A 165 -4.53 3.59 4.38
CA MET A 165 -4.49 2.25 4.99
C MET A 165 -3.76 2.26 6.33
N ARG A 166 -2.65 2.98 6.43
CA ARG A 166 -1.88 3.13 7.67
C ARG A 166 -2.71 3.73 8.80
N GLU A 167 -3.40 4.85 8.52
CA GLU A 167 -4.27 5.51 9.50
C GLU A 167 -5.38 4.58 10.00
N GLN A 168 -6.00 3.82 9.11
CA GLN A 168 -7.04 2.86 9.46
C GLN A 168 -6.51 1.72 10.35
N ILE A 169 -5.35 1.15 10.01
CA ILE A 169 -4.74 0.07 10.80
C ILE A 169 -4.32 0.57 12.19
N GLN A 170 -3.73 1.76 12.29
CA GLN A 170 -3.31 2.33 13.58
C GLN A 170 -4.49 2.66 14.50
N ASN A 171 -5.64 3.02 13.95
CA ASN A 171 -6.85 3.28 14.73
C ASN A 171 -7.54 1.98 15.20
N ALA A 172 -7.23 0.84 14.61
CA ALA A 172 -7.82 -0.46 14.94
C ALA A 172 -7.00 -1.27 15.97
N VAL A 173 -5.74 -0.93 16.21
CA VAL A 173 -4.81 -1.58 17.13
C VAL A 173 -4.75 -0.83 18.44
#